data_ee3f533281fdd16a74d519aac865df4d
#
_entry.id   ee3f533281fdd16a74d519aac865df4d
#
_cell.length_a   1.000
_cell.length_b   1.000
_cell.length_c   1.000
_cell.angle_alpha   90.00
_cell.angle_beta   90.00
_cell.angle_gamma   90.00
#
_symmetry.space_group_name_H-M   'P 1'
#
loop_
_entity.id
_entity.type
_entity.pdbx_description
1 polymer ?
#
loop_
_entity_poly.entity_id
_entity_poly.type
_entity_poly.pdbx_seq_one_letter_code
_entity_poly.pdbx_strand_id
1 'polypeptide(L)'
;EKFEHLCVCSGGTTSSCAKNGFTTLDLRKNHSKIHLDRKTNLVTIGGGVIMGDLVNHLQKHNRSFPIGLSKLPGAGYILTGGVSPLSRAYGLAIDNIESIKGFLGNGTFISLKKNQINPEEQLIWEAIKGAAPFFSIITEIELKTIKSNPIKVIEGFVNPNELSEIIKLSEEFPENISLQWIYAQKIYIYIFAELNNF
;
A
#
# COMPACT_ATOMS: atom_id res chain seq x y z
N GLU A 1 -11.31 17.05 -25.45
CA GLU A 1 -11.98 17.80 -24.38
C GLU A 1 -11.03 17.94 -23.19
N LYS A 2 -10.84 19.17 -22.70
CA LYS A 2 -10.10 19.38 -21.43
C LYS A 2 -11.10 19.18 -20.31
N PHE A 3 -10.85 18.21 -19.45
CA PHE A 3 -11.58 18.06 -18.18
C PHE A 3 -11.04 19.13 -17.22
N GLU A 4 -11.86 20.13 -16.88
CA GLU A 4 -11.46 21.19 -15.95
C GLU A 4 -11.28 20.65 -14.52
N HIS A 5 -12.05 19.58 -14.17
CA HIS A 5 -12.02 18.97 -12.85
C HIS A 5 -12.07 17.44 -12.96
N LEU A 6 -11.00 16.77 -12.53
CA LEU A 6 -10.87 15.34 -12.60
C LEU A 6 -10.62 14.75 -11.20
N CYS A 7 -11.38 13.73 -10.84
CA CYS A 7 -11.11 12.86 -9.70
C CYS A 7 -10.67 11.48 -10.20
N VAL A 8 -9.81 10.81 -9.47
CA VAL A 8 -9.36 9.45 -9.78
C VAL A 8 -9.85 8.50 -8.68
N CYS A 9 -10.54 7.43 -9.08
CA CYS A 9 -11.00 6.39 -8.20
C CYS A 9 -10.15 5.13 -8.40
N SER A 10 -9.36 4.77 -7.38
CA SER A 10 -8.61 3.52 -7.29
C SER A 10 -9.41 2.46 -6.50
N GLY A 11 -9.52 2.59 -5.18
CA GLY A 11 -10.30 1.67 -4.34
C GLY A 11 -11.69 2.16 -3.98
N GLY A 12 -11.96 3.45 -4.13
CA GLY A 12 -13.26 4.03 -3.80
C GLY A 12 -13.57 4.14 -2.30
N THR A 13 -12.54 4.15 -1.45
CA THR A 13 -12.69 4.17 0.02
C THR A 13 -12.77 5.58 0.62
N THR A 14 -12.63 6.62 -0.19
CA THR A 14 -12.73 8.02 0.26
C THR A 14 -13.72 8.79 -0.60
N SER A 15 -14.36 9.82 -0.04
CA SER A 15 -15.23 10.74 -0.79
C SER A 15 -14.47 11.59 -1.83
N SER A 16 -13.13 11.64 -1.74
CA SER A 16 -12.29 12.38 -2.67
C SER A 16 -12.28 11.80 -4.09
N CYS A 17 -12.69 10.53 -4.26
CA CYS A 17 -12.74 9.89 -5.57
C CYS A 17 -13.99 10.24 -6.40
N ALA A 18 -14.97 10.93 -5.81
CA ALA A 18 -16.16 11.38 -6.51
C ALA A 18 -16.66 12.69 -5.88
N LYS A 19 -16.65 13.77 -6.65
CA LYS A 19 -17.10 15.10 -6.22
C LYS A 19 -18.15 15.62 -7.19
N ASN A 20 -19.10 16.38 -6.65
CA ASN A 20 -20.12 17.00 -7.48
C ASN A 20 -19.50 18.00 -8.48
N GLY A 21 -19.88 17.92 -9.73
CA GLY A 21 -19.33 18.76 -10.82
C GLY A 21 -17.96 18.29 -11.36
N PHE A 22 -17.40 17.19 -10.85
CA PHE A 22 -16.14 16.60 -11.34
C PHE A 22 -16.39 15.37 -12.21
N THR A 23 -15.51 15.16 -13.19
CA THR A 23 -15.45 13.88 -13.90
C THR A 23 -14.65 12.90 -13.07
N THR A 24 -15.18 11.69 -12.84
CA THR A 24 -14.46 10.61 -12.13
C THR A 24 -13.89 9.62 -13.12
N LEU A 25 -12.56 9.44 -13.11
CA LEU A 25 -11.88 8.36 -13.79
C LEU A 25 -11.81 7.14 -12.87
N ASP A 26 -12.64 6.14 -13.14
CA ASP A 26 -12.67 4.90 -12.35
C ASP A 26 -11.71 3.87 -12.95
N LEU A 27 -10.60 3.60 -12.25
CA LEU A 27 -9.57 2.67 -12.68
C LEU A 27 -9.96 1.20 -12.45
N ARG A 28 -10.96 0.91 -11.61
CA ARG A 28 -11.32 -0.45 -11.19
C ARG A 28 -11.82 -1.33 -12.35
N LYS A 29 -12.41 -0.73 -13.37
CA LYS A 29 -12.94 -1.49 -14.53
C LYS A 29 -11.84 -2.02 -15.46
N ASN A 30 -10.86 -1.18 -15.78
CA ASN A 30 -9.89 -1.48 -16.83
C ASN A 30 -8.46 -1.67 -16.32
N HIS A 31 -8.18 -1.28 -15.08
CA HIS A 31 -6.86 -1.35 -14.45
C HIS A 31 -6.88 -2.18 -13.16
N SER A 32 -7.54 -3.35 -13.17
CA SER A 32 -7.64 -4.26 -12.02
C SER A 32 -6.88 -5.58 -12.20
N LYS A 33 -6.01 -5.67 -13.19
CA LYS A 33 -5.22 -6.89 -13.44
C LYS A 33 -4.12 -7.03 -12.40
N ILE A 34 -3.84 -8.30 -12.02
CA ILE A 34 -2.74 -8.68 -11.14
C ILE A 34 -1.96 -9.79 -11.86
N HIS A 35 -0.66 -9.61 -11.98
CA HIS A 35 0.22 -10.59 -12.61
C HIS A 35 1.48 -10.79 -11.76
N LEU A 36 1.72 -12.01 -11.30
CA LEU A 36 2.93 -12.38 -10.54
C LEU A 36 3.93 -13.07 -11.48
N ASP A 37 5.10 -12.48 -11.64
CA ASP A 37 6.25 -13.17 -12.23
C ASP A 37 6.90 -14.07 -11.18
N ARG A 38 6.78 -15.38 -11.37
CA ARG A 38 7.31 -16.39 -10.43
C ARG A 38 8.85 -16.52 -10.46
N LYS A 39 9.51 -15.99 -11.50
CA LYS A 39 10.98 -16.02 -11.61
C LYS A 39 11.61 -14.90 -10.77
N THR A 40 11.04 -13.70 -10.87
CA THR A 40 11.54 -12.51 -10.16
C THR A 40 10.85 -12.30 -8.82
N ASN A 41 9.69 -12.93 -8.58
CA ASN A 41 8.79 -12.67 -7.46
C ASN A 41 8.28 -11.21 -7.39
N LEU A 42 8.26 -10.53 -8.53
CA LEU A 42 7.63 -9.24 -8.68
C LEU A 42 6.16 -9.41 -9.07
N VAL A 43 5.29 -8.59 -8.52
CA VAL A 43 3.88 -8.55 -8.92
C VAL A 43 3.57 -7.22 -9.58
N THR A 44 3.00 -7.28 -10.77
CA THR A 44 2.48 -6.11 -11.47
C THR A 44 0.98 -6.00 -11.20
N ILE A 45 0.56 -4.84 -10.74
CA ILE A 45 -0.85 -4.55 -10.46
C ILE A 45 -1.32 -3.32 -11.23
N GLY A 46 -2.58 -3.32 -11.63
CA GLY A 46 -3.23 -2.12 -12.15
C GLY A 46 -3.60 -1.14 -11.04
N GLY A 47 -3.68 0.15 -11.39
CA GLY A 47 -4.01 1.23 -10.44
C GLY A 47 -5.39 1.13 -9.79
N GLY A 48 -6.29 0.29 -10.31
CA GLY A 48 -7.62 0.01 -9.77
C GLY A 48 -7.71 -1.26 -8.92
N VAL A 49 -6.59 -1.94 -8.65
CA VAL A 49 -6.55 -3.14 -7.78
C VAL A 49 -6.82 -2.74 -6.34
N ILE A 50 -7.67 -3.50 -5.66
CA ILE A 50 -7.89 -3.38 -4.21
C ILE A 50 -6.96 -4.33 -3.45
N MET A 51 -6.58 -3.96 -2.24
CA MET A 51 -5.60 -4.70 -1.43
C MET A 51 -6.06 -6.12 -1.12
N GLY A 52 -7.35 -6.35 -0.95
CA GLY A 52 -7.90 -7.68 -0.74
C GLY A 52 -7.66 -8.63 -1.91
N ASP A 53 -7.81 -8.16 -3.14
CA ASP A 53 -7.56 -8.96 -4.34
C ASP A 53 -6.07 -9.27 -4.51
N LEU A 54 -5.20 -8.29 -4.20
CA LEU A 54 -3.75 -8.49 -4.20
C LEU A 54 -3.35 -9.60 -3.23
N VAL A 55 -3.82 -9.53 -1.97
CA VAL A 55 -3.53 -10.56 -0.96
C VAL A 55 -4.03 -11.94 -1.40
N ASN A 56 -5.29 -12.02 -1.83
CA ASN A 56 -5.89 -13.27 -2.28
C ASN A 56 -5.12 -13.89 -3.48
N HIS A 57 -4.62 -13.03 -4.38
CA HIS A 57 -3.80 -13.49 -5.50
C HIS A 57 -2.44 -14.01 -5.03
N LEU A 58 -1.73 -13.26 -4.19
CA LEU A 58 -0.39 -13.61 -3.70
C LEU A 58 -0.40 -14.86 -2.83
N GLN A 59 -1.39 -15.05 -1.97
CA GLN A 59 -1.53 -16.23 -1.10
C GLN A 59 -1.56 -17.54 -1.89
N LYS A 60 -2.18 -17.57 -3.08
CA LYS A 60 -2.19 -18.76 -3.97
C LYS A 60 -0.79 -19.18 -4.43
N HIS A 61 0.19 -18.33 -4.25
CA HIS A 61 1.58 -18.52 -4.67
C HIS A 61 2.57 -18.49 -3.52
N ASN A 62 2.09 -18.64 -2.27
CA ASN A 62 2.90 -18.52 -1.06
C ASN A 62 3.71 -17.21 -0.99
N ARG A 63 3.11 -16.14 -1.52
CA ARG A 63 3.67 -14.78 -1.49
C ARG A 63 2.77 -13.87 -0.66
N SER A 64 3.36 -12.80 -0.14
CA SER A 64 2.70 -11.74 0.61
C SER A 64 3.23 -10.37 0.21
N PHE A 65 2.57 -9.33 0.69
CA PHE A 65 2.96 -7.93 0.51
C PHE A 65 2.55 -7.13 1.74
N PRO A 66 3.34 -6.14 2.21
CA PRO A 66 2.98 -5.34 3.36
C PRO A 66 1.76 -4.46 3.07
N ILE A 67 0.58 -4.92 3.48
CA ILE A 67 -0.67 -4.16 3.40
C ILE A 67 -1.22 -3.90 4.79
N GLY A 68 -2.08 -2.87 4.92
CA GLY A 68 -2.79 -2.57 6.17
C GLY A 68 -3.84 -3.61 6.55
N LEU A 69 -4.54 -3.34 7.63
CA LEU A 69 -5.55 -4.26 8.19
C LEU A 69 -6.82 -4.36 7.33
N SER A 70 -7.09 -3.38 6.48
CA SER A 70 -8.28 -3.37 5.64
C SER A 70 -7.99 -3.94 4.26
N LYS A 71 -8.94 -4.73 3.74
CA LYS A 71 -8.91 -5.25 2.36
C LYS A 71 -9.48 -4.27 1.33
N LEU A 72 -10.13 -3.19 1.77
CA LEU A 72 -10.88 -2.27 0.90
C LEU A 72 -10.02 -1.23 0.16
N PRO A 73 -8.92 -0.68 0.72
CA PRO A 73 -8.13 0.32 0.02
C PRO A 73 -7.65 -0.15 -1.35
N GLY A 74 -7.57 0.78 -2.30
CA GLY A 74 -6.96 0.54 -3.61
C GLY A 74 -5.46 0.82 -3.63
N ALA A 75 -4.86 0.79 -4.82
CA ALA A 75 -3.44 1.04 -5.04
C ALA A 75 -2.97 2.42 -4.53
N GLY A 76 -3.86 3.40 -4.39
CA GLY A 76 -3.56 4.68 -3.75
C GLY A 76 -2.99 4.55 -2.33
N TYR A 77 -3.37 3.50 -1.59
CA TYR A 77 -2.79 3.20 -0.28
C TYR A 77 -1.27 2.96 -0.35
N ILE A 78 -0.80 2.23 -1.35
CA ILE A 78 0.63 1.97 -1.58
C ILE A 78 1.36 3.28 -1.93
N LEU A 79 0.76 4.09 -2.79
CA LEU A 79 1.35 5.33 -3.31
C LEU A 79 1.43 6.46 -2.26
N THR A 80 0.77 6.32 -1.12
CA THR A 80 0.78 7.30 -0.02
C THR A 80 1.48 6.80 1.25
N GLY A 81 2.26 5.73 1.12
CA GLY A 81 3.02 5.13 2.23
C GLY A 81 2.67 3.67 2.46
N GLY A 82 1.50 3.40 3.03
CA GLY A 82 1.02 2.05 3.27
C GLY A 82 1.65 1.39 4.51
N VAL A 83 1.17 1.75 5.70
CA VAL A 83 1.60 1.16 6.97
C VAL A 83 0.96 -0.21 7.17
N SER A 84 1.76 -1.21 7.48
CA SER A 84 1.36 -2.61 7.66
C SER A 84 1.83 -3.13 9.01
N PRO A 85 1.17 -4.15 9.59
CA PRO A 85 1.76 -4.94 10.67
C PRO A 85 3.13 -5.53 10.35
N LEU A 86 3.44 -5.69 9.06
CA LEU A 86 4.72 -6.21 8.58
C LEU A 86 5.77 -5.11 8.29
N SER A 87 5.42 -3.82 8.51
CA SER A 87 6.32 -2.72 8.12
C SER A 87 7.60 -2.64 8.94
N ARG A 88 7.64 -3.18 10.15
CA ARG A 88 8.89 -3.23 10.93
C ARG A 88 9.95 -4.12 10.27
N ALA A 89 9.51 -5.24 9.68
CA ALA A 89 10.42 -6.20 9.02
C ALA A 89 10.69 -5.86 7.55
N TYR A 90 9.72 -5.28 6.84
CA TYR A 90 9.76 -5.17 5.36
C TYR A 90 9.62 -3.74 4.84
N GLY A 91 9.62 -2.73 5.71
CA GLY A 91 9.37 -1.35 5.33
C GLY A 91 7.90 -1.05 5.02
N LEU A 92 7.60 0.15 4.59
CA LEU A 92 6.29 0.56 4.14
C LEU A 92 5.95 -0.10 2.77
N ALA A 93 4.68 -0.15 2.42
CA ALA A 93 4.27 -0.64 1.10
C ALA A 93 4.94 0.11 -0.04
N ILE A 94 5.11 1.43 0.10
CA ILE A 94 5.75 2.32 -0.88
C ILE A 94 7.24 2.00 -1.10
N ASP A 95 7.95 1.47 -0.10
CA ASP A 95 9.37 1.14 -0.20
C ASP A 95 9.62 -0.08 -1.09
N ASN A 96 8.56 -0.86 -1.31
CA ASN A 96 8.56 -2.08 -2.12
C ASN A 96 8.11 -1.84 -3.57
N ILE A 97 7.95 -0.58 -4.01
CA ILE A 97 7.68 -0.25 -5.42
C ILE A 97 8.98 -0.36 -6.21
N GLU A 98 8.96 -1.13 -7.31
CA GLU A 98 10.08 -1.31 -8.22
C GLU A 98 9.91 -0.52 -9.53
N SER A 99 8.68 -0.41 -10.04
CA SER A 99 8.37 0.44 -11.19
C SER A 99 6.93 0.93 -11.17
N ILE A 100 6.68 2.00 -11.91
CA ILE A 100 5.34 2.57 -12.11
C ILE A 100 5.15 3.01 -13.56
N LYS A 101 3.88 2.96 -14.02
CA LYS A 101 3.46 3.61 -15.26
C LYS A 101 2.19 4.42 -15.02
N GLY A 102 2.07 5.53 -15.74
CA GLY A 102 0.90 6.40 -15.60
C GLY A 102 1.04 7.69 -16.37
N PHE A 103 0.32 8.70 -15.93
CA PHE A 103 0.28 10.00 -16.57
C PHE A 103 0.45 11.11 -15.52
N LEU A 104 1.23 12.12 -15.85
CA LEU A 104 1.28 13.36 -15.07
C LEU A 104 0.03 14.21 -15.32
N GLY A 105 -0.23 15.19 -14.47
CA GLY A 105 -1.38 16.09 -14.59
C GLY A 105 -1.47 16.88 -15.90
N ASN A 106 -0.35 17.02 -16.61
CA ASN A 106 -0.29 17.63 -17.94
C ASN A 106 -0.56 16.64 -19.10
N GLY A 107 -0.86 15.37 -18.78
CA GLY A 107 -1.10 14.30 -19.76
C GLY A 107 0.16 13.58 -20.26
N THR A 108 1.35 13.96 -19.79
CA THR A 108 2.60 13.27 -20.19
C THR A 108 2.61 11.84 -19.63
N PHE A 109 2.80 10.84 -20.49
CA PHE A 109 2.99 9.45 -20.07
C PHE A 109 4.34 9.29 -19.37
N ILE A 110 4.36 8.57 -18.26
CA ILE A 110 5.57 8.23 -17.51
C ILE A 110 5.70 6.71 -17.36
N SER A 111 6.93 6.23 -17.44
CA SER A 111 7.32 4.84 -17.16
C SER A 111 8.62 4.88 -16.38
N LEU A 112 8.54 4.80 -15.08
CA LEU A 112 9.64 5.02 -14.15
C LEU A 112 10.00 3.74 -13.42
N LYS A 113 11.29 3.59 -13.10
CA LYS A 113 11.83 2.46 -12.33
C LYS A 113 12.64 2.98 -11.15
N LYS A 114 12.73 2.18 -10.13
CA LYS A 114 13.67 2.42 -9.03
C LYS A 114 15.08 2.57 -9.58
N ASN A 115 15.86 3.51 -9.00
CA ASN A 115 17.22 3.80 -9.46
C ASN A 115 17.31 4.35 -10.89
N GLN A 116 16.47 5.33 -11.22
CA GLN A 116 16.54 6.06 -12.48
C GLN A 116 17.91 6.72 -12.67
N ILE A 117 18.40 6.69 -13.91
CA ILE A 117 19.66 7.36 -14.30
C ILE A 117 19.38 8.82 -14.68
N ASN A 118 18.24 9.09 -15.28
CA ASN A 118 17.84 10.44 -15.68
C ASN A 118 17.44 11.28 -14.43
N PRO A 119 18.07 12.43 -14.19
CA PRO A 119 17.79 13.26 -13.01
C PRO A 119 16.34 13.78 -12.93
N GLU A 120 15.71 14.12 -14.06
CA GLU A 120 14.31 14.58 -14.09
C GLU A 120 13.36 13.44 -13.72
N GLU A 121 13.57 12.26 -14.27
CA GLU A 121 12.79 11.07 -13.93
C GLU A 121 12.99 10.66 -12.47
N GLN A 122 14.20 10.83 -11.93
CA GLN A 122 14.49 10.60 -10.51
C GLN A 122 13.70 11.56 -9.62
N LEU A 123 13.62 12.84 -9.95
CA LEU A 123 12.81 13.81 -9.22
C LEU A 123 11.31 13.45 -9.23
N ILE A 124 10.80 13.03 -10.39
CA ILE A 124 9.41 12.58 -10.51
C ILE A 124 9.19 11.31 -9.68
N TRP A 125 10.14 10.37 -9.71
CA TRP A 125 10.09 9.14 -8.92
C TRP A 125 10.01 9.43 -7.41
N GLU A 126 10.86 10.32 -6.91
CA GLU A 126 10.85 10.71 -5.49
C GLU A 126 9.53 11.43 -5.11
N ALA A 127 9.02 12.30 -5.98
CA ALA A 127 7.77 13.00 -5.75
C ALA A 127 6.55 12.06 -5.75
N ILE A 128 6.55 11.02 -6.60
CA ILE A 128 5.46 10.02 -6.65
C ILE A 128 5.38 9.22 -5.35
N LYS A 129 6.51 8.98 -4.69
CA LYS A 129 6.55 8.29 -3.41
C LYS A 129 5.94 9.18 -2.31
N GLY A 130 4.65 9.05 -2.12
CA GLY A 130 3.83 9.79 -1.15
C GLY A 130 2.91 10.84 -1.74
N ALA A 131 3.25 11.45 -2.87
CA ALA A 131 2.48 12.54 -3.46
C ALA A 131 1.78 12.20 -4.80
N ALA A 132 1.88 10.96 -5.29
CA ALA A 132 1.30 10.54 -6.56
C ALA A 132 -0.15 10.99 -6.77
N PRO A 133 -1.08 10.88 -5.80
CA PRO A 133 -2.48 11.26 -6.01
C PRO A 133 -2.71 12.74 -6.28
N PHE A 134 -1.73 13.60 -6.02
CA PHE A 134 -1.88 15.06 -6.16
C PHE A 134 -1.51 15.57 -7.56
N PHE A 135 -0.71 14.82 -8.32
CA PHE A 135 -0.20 15.32 -9.61
C PHE A 135 -0.11 14.25 -10.71
N SER A 136 -0.52 13.01 -10.42
CA SER A 136 -0.40 11.92 -11.38
C SER A 136 -1.57 10.93 -11.31
N ILE A 137 -1.76 10.17 -12.37
CA ILE A 137 -2.69 9.05 -12.47
C ILE A 137 -1.85 7.81 -12.72
N ILE A 138 -1.67 6.97 -11.71
CA ILE A 138 -0.88 5.74 -11.84
C ILE A 138 -1.80 4.62 -12.31
N THR A 139 -1.45 4.03 -13.45
CA THR A 139 -2.23 2.97 -14.09
C THR A 139 -1.66 1.58 -13.86
N GLU A 140 -0.35 1.49 -13.54
CA GLU A 140 0.35 0.23 -13.29
C GLU A 140 1.46 0.43 -12.26
N ILE A 141 1.62 -0.53 -11.36
CA ILE A 141 2.65 -0.55 -10.32
C ILE A 141 3.26 -1.95 -10.28
N GLU A 142 4.59 -2.04 -10.30
CA GLU A 142 5.33 -3.27 -10.05
C GLU A 142 5.88 -3.25 -8.63
N LEU A 143 5.64 -4.33 -7.89
CA LEU A 143 5.92 -4.43 -6.46
C LEU A 143 6.80 -5.64 -6.17
N LYS A 144 7.78 -5.46 -5.29
CA LYS A 144 8.56 -6.56 -4.72
C LYS A 144 7.71 -7.28 -3.68
N THR A 145 7.47 -8.59 -3.87
CA THR A 145 6.72 -9.40 -2.91
C THR A 145 7.67 -10.07 -1.91
N ILE A 146 7.12 -10.46 -0.76
CA ILE A 146 7.81 -11.23 0.28
C ILE A 146 7.27 -12.67 0.32
N LYS A 147 8.01 -13.59 0.95
CA LYS A 147 7.50 -14.94 1.24
C LYS A 147 6.32 -14.82 2.21
N SER A 148 5.28 -15.60 2.02
CA SER A 148 4.18 -15.67 2.97
C SER A 148 4.57 -16.57 4.15
N ASN A 149 4.64 -16.00 5.34
CA ASN A 149 4.82 -16.74 6.58
C ASN A 149 3.53 -16.68 7.40
N PRO A 150 3.26 -17.67 8.28
CA PRO A 150 2.14 -17.61 9.19
C PRO A 150 2.24 -16.39 10.11
N ILE A 151 1.12 -15.74 10.39
CA ILE A 151 1.04 -14.63 11.34
C ILE A 151 0.16 -15.04 12.50
N LYS A 152 0.70 -14.97 13.71
CA LYS A 152 -0.06 -15.10 14.95
C LYS A 152 -0.55 -13.70 15.36
N VAL A 153 -1.82 -13.59 15.69
CA VAL A 153 -2.42 -12.34 16.18
C VAL A 153 -2.88 -12.57 17.62
N ILE A 154 -2.51 -11.66 18.51
CA ILE A 154 -3.01 -11.58 19.88
C ILE A 154 -3.84 -10.31 19.96
N GLU A 155 -5.08 -10.45 20.38
CA GLU A 155 -6.03 -9.36 20.56
C GLU A 155 -6.33 -9.16 22.04
N GLY A 156 -6.49 -7.90 22.46
CA GLY A 156 -6.84 -7.58 23.81
C GLY A 156 -7.28 -6.13 23.93
N PHE A 157 -7.50 -5.71 25.16
CA PHE A 157 -7.74 -4.31 25.50
C PHE A 157 -6.99 -3.96 26.79
N VAL A 158 -6.61 -2.71 26.89
CA VAL A 158 -5.87 -2.17 28.03
C VAL A 158 -6.52 -0.88 28.52
N ASN A 159 -6.26 -0.53 29.76
CA ASN A 159 -6.66 0.77 30.27
C ASN A 159 -5.75 1.87 29.74
N PRO A 160 -6.25 3.11 29.59
CA PRO A 160 -5.46 4.23 29.11
C PRO A 160 -4.13 4.44 29.85
N ASN A 161 -4.12 4.18 31.16
CA ASN A 161 -2.93 4.35 32.02
C ASN A 161 -1.82 3.33 31.72
N GLU A 162 -2.16 2.17 31.14
CA GLU A 162 -1.22 1.09 30.82
C GLU A 162 -0.62 1.24 29.42
N LEU A 163 -1.23 2.07 28.55
CA LEU A 163 -0.83 2.18 27.15
C LEU A 163 0.62 2.63 27.00
N SER A 164 1.07 3.61 27.77
CA SER A 164 2.44 4.14 27.64
C SER A 164 3.50 3.09 27.98
N GLU A 165 3.21 2.19 28.90
CA GLU A 165 4.09 1.10 29.29
C GLU A 165 4.17 0.03 28.21
N ILE A 166 3.02 -0.31 27.61
CA ILE A 166 2.95 -1.25 26.49
C ILE A 166 3.65 -0.69 25.25
N ILE A 167 3.54 0.61 24.97
CA ILE A 167 4.27 1.24 23.85
C ILE A 167 5.78 1.11 24.09
N LYS A 168 6.27 1.45 25.28
CA LYS A 168 7.71 1.32 25.62
C LYS A 168 8.19 -0.12 25.47
N LEU A 169 7.42 -1.09 25.97
CA LEU A 169 7.74 -2.51 25.80
C LEU A 169 7.81 -2.91 24.30
N SER A 170 6.93 -2.34 23.48
CA SER A 170 6.89 -2.66 22.04
C SER A 170 8.09 -2.12 21.25
N GLU A 171 8.84 -1.15 21.79
CA GLU A 171 10.09 -0.66 21.20
C GLU A 171 11.19 -1.74 21.22
N GLU A 172 11.13 -2.63 22.20
CA GLU A 172 12.07 -3.76 22.36
C GLU A 172 11.67 -5.00 21.56
N PHE A 173 10.50 -4.98 20.88
CA PHE A 173 10.05 -6.11 20.08
C PHE A 173 10.99 -6.35 18.90
N PRO A 174 11.29 -7.61 18.55
CA PRO A 174 12.00 -7.91 17.31
C PRO A 174 11.19 -7.45 16.08
N GLU A 175 11.86 -7.27 14.95
CA GLU A 175 11.26 -6.69 13.73
C GLU A 175 10.04 -7.46 13.21
N ASN A 176 9.99 -8.78 13.43
CA ASN A 176 8.86 -9.63 13.04
C ASN A 176 7.64 -9.53 13.97
N ILE A 177 7.70 -8.69 15.01
CA ILE A 177 6.57 -8.43 15.93
C ILE A 177 6.20 -6.96 15.86
N SER A 178 4.92 -6.67 15.71
CA SER A 178 4.40 -5.30 15.74
C SER A 178 3.21 -5.15 16.66
N LEU A 179 3.06 -3.97 17.23
CA LEU A 179 1.93 -3.55 18.05
C LEU A 179 1.10 -2.52 17.26
N GLN A 180 -0.20 -2.69 17.24
CA GLN A 180 -1.14 -1.67 16.80
C GLN A 180 -2.21 -1.47 17.88
N TRP A 181 -2.76 -0.27 17.98
CA TRP A 181 -3.86 0.01 18.90
C TRP A 181 -4.90 0.93 18.25
N ILE A 182 -6.12 0.79 18.73
CA ILE A 182 -7.25 1.65 18.34
C ILE A 182 -7.79 2.28 19.63
N TYR A 183 -7.76 3.60 19.69
CA TYR A 183 -8.34 4.37 20.78
C TYR A 183 -9.83 4.58 20.52
N ALA A 184 -10.67 4.01 21.37
CA ALA A 184 -12.11 4.17 21.37
C ALA A 184 -12.61 4.33 22.81
N GLN A 185 -13.76 3.75 23.19
CA GLN A 185 -14.21 3.70 24.60
C GLN A 185 -13.22 2.92 25.49
N LYS A 186 -12.52 1.95 24.91
CA LYS A 186 -11.38 1.21 25.46
C LYS A 186 -10.25 1.28 24.45
N ILE A 187 -9.04 1.01 24.88
CA ILE A 187 -7.90 0.86 23.97
C ILE A 187 -7.79 -0.60 23.58
N TYR A 188 -8.11 -0.90 22.34
CA TYR A 188 -7.90 -2.22 21.75
C TYR A 188 -6.47 -2.32 21.29
N ILE A 189 -5.81 -3.43 21.62
CA ILE A 189 -4.44 -3.75 21.18
C ILE A 189 -4.45 -4.98 20.27
N TYR A 190 -3.57 -4.97 19.28
CA TYR A 190 -3.30 -6.07 18.40
C TYR A 190 -1.80 -6.26 18.29
N ILE A 191 -1.30 -7.43 18.69
CA ILE A 191 0.10 -7.81 18.53
C ILE A 191 0.15 -8.83 17.38
N PHE A 192 0.90 -8.50 16.35
CA PHE A 192 1.14 -9.35 15.18
C PHE A 192 2.54 -9.93 15.27
N ALA A 193 2.66 -11.23 15.24
CA ALA A 193 3.94 -11.92 15.21
C ALA A 193 4.03 -12.78 13.94
N GLU A 194 4.94 -12.43 13.05
CA GLU A 194 5.25 -13.27 11.89
C GLU A 194 6.11 -14.44 12.35
N LEU A 195 5.64 -15.66 12.09
CA LEU A 195 6.31 -16.89 12.48
C LEU A 195 7.25 -17.31 11.34
N ASN A 196 8.54 -17.05 11.50
CA ASN A 196 9.54 -17.61 10.60
C ASN A 196 9.57 -19.12 10.81
N ASN A 197 9.38 -19.89 9.74
CA ASN A 197 9.69 -21.32 9.79
C ASN A 197 11.21 -21.45 9.99
N PHE A 198 11.61 -21.83 11.17
CA PHE A 198 12.98 -22.26 11.49
C PHE A 198 13.32 -23.53 10.72
#